data_6ed21b3a6d561f141adb05376760982e
#
_entry.id   6ed21b3a6d561f141adb05376760982e
#
_cell.length_a   1.000
_cell.length_b   1.000
_cell.length_c   1.000
_cell.angle_alpha   90.00
_cell.angle_beta   90.00
_cell.angle_gamma   90.00
#
_symmetry.space_group_name_H-M   'P 1'
#
loop_
_entity.id
_entity.type
_entity.pdbx_description
1 polymer ?
#
loop_
_entity_poly.entity_id
_entity_poly.type
_entity_poly.pdbx_seq_one_letter_code
_entity_poly.pdbx_strand_id
1 'polypeptide(L)'
;MTSQVTVADSYDVVVVGSGAGAMSAAIFAADQEMKVLIVEKSDKYGGTSALSGGGIWIPNNHYFKAMGGDDSYDKALTYLKASTGGGVDEKRLHAYLDNAPKMMQYLEDNTRLHYTVAEKYPDYYPQLPGAMSGGRTLDPELFDTAELGDEVENLRPASPTTLLMGKIAWTARHAHKAMAKERGWRLMILWLMLRYKLDFSWRRKSRRDRRSALGNALVASLRCSLLDRKVPLWLNTDFKQLIETDGRISGLVVERNGSHQIINVRHGVILGSGGFEQSQTLRDKYLPQPTQVSWSATPPGNNTGAALEAGQALGAATDLLDWAWWAPTINVPREDKARGVFAERAFPGAIVVNGQGKRFVNEAAPYLEFVDAMYKDNERSGGKSIPAWVIFDGHFRFNYAMGPLMPSQIMPDSRLPKAWHQTVYWKADSLEALAGQIDVDAAGLQDTVGRINGFAASGKDEDFQRGGNVFDRYYGDSNVKPNPCLAPIKKGPFYAMRLNAGDIGTKGGLLTNERGCVVREDGSEIEGLYAIGNCSASVMGTSYPGAGSTLGPAMTFGYIAVNDLVRQRDQQKVKA
;
A
#
# COMPACT_ATOMS: atom_id res chain seq x y z
N MET A 1 11.41 -32.69 23.40
CA MET A 1 10.98 -31.84 24.53
C MET A 1 9.53 -31.49 24.26
N THR A 2 8.59 -32.04 25.02
CA THR A 2 7.17 -31.68 24.96
C THR A 2 7.04 -30.25 25.45
N SER A 3 6.83 -29.28 24.53
CA SER A 3 6.51 -27.90 24.89
C SER A 3 5.24 -27.89 25.71
N GLN A 4 5.33 -27.47 26.99
CA GLN A 4 4.15 -27.26 27.82
C GLN A 4 3.28 -26.18 27.16
N VAL A 5 2.06 -26.56 26.78
CA VAL A 5 1.05 -25.64 26.32
C VAL A 5 0.44 -24.96 27.54
N THR A 6 0.57 -23.66 27.66
CA THR A 6 -0.05 -22.88 28.75
C THR A 6 -1.34 -22.23 28.26
N VAL A 7 -2.35 -22.13 29.14
CA VAL A 7 -3.58 -21.40 28.84
C VAL A 7 -3.41 -19.97 29.33
N ALA A 8 -3.55 -19.01 28.41
CA ALA A 8 -3.54 -17.59 28.74
C ALA A 8 -4.95 -17.14 29.20
N ASP A 9 -5.05 -15.88 29.62
CA ASP A 9 -6.34 -15.24 29.94
C ASP A 9 -7.35 -15.38 28.80
N SER A 10 -8.65 -15.35 29.15
CA SER A 10 -9.73 -15.29 28.18
C SER A 10 -10.00 -13.84 27.75
N TYR A 11 -10.28 -13.63 26.46
CA TYR A 11 -10.64 -12.36 25.85
C TYR A 11 -12.01 -12.46 25.16
N ASP A 12 -12.66 -11.33 24.96
CA ASP A 12 -13.90 -11.27 24.18
C ASP A 12 -13.59 -11.35 22.69
N VAL A 13 -12.57 -10.59 22.28
CA VAL A 13 -12.09 -10.53 20.89
C VAL A 13 -10.56 -10.58 20.85
N VAL A 14 -10.01 -11.39 19.98
CA VAL A 14 -8.58 -11.35 19.66
C VAL A 14 -8.40 -10.88 18.22
N VAL A 15 -7.55 -9.90 18.03
CA VAL A 15 -7.18 -9.36 16.72
C VAL A 15 -5.78 -9.83 16.36
N VAL A 16 -5.63 -10.51 15.24
CA VAL A 16 -4.35 -11.03 14.75
C VAL A 16 -3.73 -10.03 13.78
N GLY A 17 -2.57 -9.48 14.14
CA GLY A 17 -1.85 -8.43 13.40
C GLY A 17 -2.05 -7.05 14.00
N SER A 18 -1.17 -6.11 13.64
CA SER A 18 -1.15 -4.74 14.17
C SER A 18 -1.14 -3.66 13.08
N GLY A 19 -1.59 -3.99 11.87
CA GLY A 19 -1.83 -3.02 10.81
C GLY A 19 -2.99 -2.08 11.12
N ALA A 20 -3.21 -1.06 10.28
CA ALA A 20 -4.24 -0.04 10.52
C ALA A 20 -5.64 -0.64 10.69
N GLY A 21 -6.04 -1.60 9.86
CA GLY A 21 -7.34 -2.28 10.00
C GLY A 21 -7.47 -3.02 11.32
N ALA A 22 -6.44 -3.76 11.73
CA ALA A 22 -6.41 -4.50 12.99
C ALA A 22 -6.49 -3.56 14.21
N MET A 23 -5.68 -2.48 14.22
CA MET A 23 -5.73 -1.49 15.31
C MET A 23 -7.08 -0.77 15.38
N SER A 24 -7.66 -0.40 14.24
CA SER A 24 -9.00 0.21 14.20
C SER A 24 -10.07 -0.73 14.73
N ALA A 25 -10.06 -2.01 14.31
CA ALA A 25 -10.99 -3.01 14.84
C ALA A 25 -10.86 -3.18 16.36
N ALA A 26 -9.63 -3.19 16.87
CA ALA A 26 -9.39 -3.27 18.33
C ALA A 26 -9.90 -2.04 19.09
N ILE A 27 -9.79 -0.83 18.52
CA ILE A 27 -10.36 0.40 19.08
C ILE A 27 -11.89 0.29 19.14
N PHE A 28 -12.54 -0.08 18.03
CA PHE A 28 -13.98 -0.23 17.97
C PHE A 28 -14.49 -1.24 19.00
N ALA A 29 -13.82 -2.39 19.13
CA ALA A 29 -14.20 -3.43 20.08
C ALA A 29 -14.01 -2.98 21.55
N ALA A 30 -12.93 -2.27 21.85
CA ALA A 30 -12.67 -1.74 23.19
C ALA A 30 -13.72 -0.68 23.60
N ASP A 31 -14.16 0.16 22.67
CA ASP A 31 -15.20 1.16 22.90
C ASP A 31 -16.61 0.53 23.11
N GLN A 32 -16.77 -0.75 22.75
CA GLN A 32 -17.94 -1.56 23.05
C GLN A 32 -17.80 -2.39 24.35
N GLU A 33 -16.86 -1.97 25.22
CA GLU A 33 -16.57 -2.63 26.51
C GLU A 33 -16.15 -4.10 26.39
N MET A 34 -15.60 -4.50 25.24
CA MET A 34 -15.04 -5.85 25.05
C MET A 34 -13.60 -5.93 25.58
N LYS A 35 -13.25 -7.03 26.23
CA LYS A 35 -11.87 -7.34 26.59
C LYS A 35 -11.10 -7.78 25.32
N VAL A 36 -10.26 -6.91 24.78
CA VAL A 36 -9.57 -7.08 23.51
C VAL A 36 -8.09 -7.38 23.73
N LEU A 37 -7.53 -8.23 22.88
CA LEU A 37 -6.09 -8.47 22.74
C LEU A 37 -5.68 -8.34 21.28
N ILE A 38 -4.55 -7.64 21.03
CA ILE A 38 -3.87 -7.68 19.73
C ILE A 38 -2.62 -8.55 19.86
N VAL A 39 -2.44 -9.49 18.91
CA VAL A 39 -1.22 -10.30 18.79
C VAL A 39 -0.47 -9.92 17.51
N GLU A 40 0.83 -9.63 17.63
CA GLU A 40 1.71 -9.22 16.54
C GLU A 40 2.96 -10.09 16.51
N LYS A 41 3.24 -10.70 15.37
CA LYS A 41 4.39 -11.58 15.15
C LYS A 41 5.73 -10.85 15.31
N SER A 42 5.80 -9.63 14.81
CA SER A 42 7.02 -8.83 14.78
C SER A 42 7.37 -8.23 16.15
N ASP A 43 8.63 -7.84 16.31
CA ASP A 43 9.13 -7.01 17.41
C ASP A 43 8.67 -5.54 17.32
N LYS A 44 8.02 -5.15 16.20
CA LYS A 44 7.50 -3.81 15.93
C LYS A 44 6.05 -3.87 15.46
N TYR A 45 5.20 -3.00 16.02
CA TYR A 45 3.83 -2.87 15.56
C TYR A 45 3.70 -1.96 14.33
N GLY A 46 2.58 -2.09 13.63
CA GLY A 46 2.16 -1.27 12.51
C GLY A 46 2.22 -1.95 11.15
N GLY A 47 2.86 -3.11 11.05
CA GLY A 47 2.90 -3.91 9.82
C GLY A 47 3.34 -3.09 8.59
N THR A 48 2.80 -3.43 7.42
CA THR A 48 3.01 -2.69 6.17
C THR A 48 2.31 -1.33 6.18
N SER A 49 1.26 -1.14 6.99
CA SER A 49 0.56 0.14 7.12
C SER A 49 1.49 1.27 7.56
N ALA A 50 2.43 1.02 8.48
CA ALA A 50 3.41 2.00 8.94
C ALA A 50 4.39 2.46 7.84
N LEU A 51 4.57 1.67 6.79
CA LEU A 51 5.47 1.96 5.65
C LEU A 51 4.76 2.60 4.47
N SER A 52 3.43 2.61 4.48
CA SER A 52 2.58 3.05 3.38
C SER A 52 2.47 4.58 3.30
N GLY A 53 1.78 5.07 2.27
CA GLY A 53 1.35 6.47 2.18
C GLY A 53 0.32 6.87 3.24
N GLY A 54 -0.29 5.91 3.94
CA GLY A 54 -1.26 6.15 5.02
C GLY A 54 -2.63 6.62 4.57
N GLY A 55 -2.80 6.95 3.29
CA GLY A 55 -4.07 7.42 2.75
C GLY A 55 -5.15 6.35 2.80
N ILE A 56 -6.40 6.80 2.96
CA ILE A 56 -7.61 5.99 2.84
C ILE A 56 -8.49 6.53 1.72
N TRP A 57 -9.11 5.62 0.96
CA TRP A 57 -10.04 6.00 -0.10
C TRP A 57 -11.48 5.87 0.43
N ILE A 58 -12.10 7.00 0.72
CA ILE A 58 -13.44 7.08 1.33
C ILE A 58 -14.32 7.94 0.44
N PRO A 59 -15.11 7.36 -0.45
CA PRO A 59 -16.08 8.11 -1.23
C PRO A 59 -17.19 8.68 -0.37
N ASN A 60 -17.82 9.75 -0.85
CA ASN A 60 -18.94 10.41 -0.18
C ASN A 60 -18.60 10.90 1.25
N ASN A 61 -17.33 11.22 1.53
CA ASN A 61 -16.88 11.66 2.84
C ASN A 61 -17.34 13.09 3.18
N HIS A 62 -17.47 13.37 4.47
CA HIS A 62 -17.98 14.67 4.94
C HIS A 62 -16.98 15.81 4.74
N TYR A 63 -15.67 15.55 4.76
CA TYR A 63 -14.64 16.57 4.52
C TYR A 63 -14.78 17.21 3.14
N PHE A 64 -14.91 16.38 2.09
CA PHE A 64 -15.06 16.87 0.73
C PHE A 64 -16.38 17.61 0.53
N LYS A 65 -17.46 17.12 1.18
CA LYS A 65 -18.75 17.83 1.19
C LYS A 65 -18.67 19.20 1.86
N ALA A 66 -17.97 19.31 2.99
CA ALA A 66 -17.78 20.58 3.71
C ALA A 66 -17.01 21.61 2.86
N MET A 67 -16.22 21.16 1.90
CA MET A 67 -15.52 22.01 0.92
C MET A 67 -16.35 22.35 -0.33
N GLY A 68 -17.63 21.94 -0.37
CA GLY A 68 -18.50 22.14 -1.54
C GLY A 68 -18.31 21.09 -2.64
N GLY A 69 -17.65 19.98 -2.35
CA GLY A 69 -17.49 18.85 -3.28
C GLY A 69 -18.80 18.11 -3.52
N ASP A 70 -18.99 17.60 -4.73
CA ASP A 70 -20.25 17.00 -5.22
C ASP A 70 -20.21 15.47 -5.34
N ASP A 71 -19.39 14.78 -4.54
CA ASP A 71 -19.40 13.32 -4.51
C ASP A 71 -20.68 12.80 -3.84
N SER A 72 -21.14 11.63 -4.31
CA SER A 72 -22.34 10.99 -3.81
C SER A 72 -22.19 9.47 -3.74
N TYR A 73 -23.10 8.84 -2.99
CA TYR A 73 -23.20 7.39 -2.91
C TYR A 73 -23.35 6.75 -4.30
N ASP A 74 -24.26 7.28 -5.12
CA ASP A 74 -24.54 6.72 -6.47
C ASP A 74 -23.36 6.88 -7.43
N LYS A 75 -22.66 8.03 -7.38
CA LYS A 75 -21.42 8.21 -8.15
C LYS A 75 -20.37 7.18 -7.72
N ALA A 76 -20.20 6.97 -6.43
CA ALA A 76 -19.23 6.04 -5.89
C ALA A 76 -19.57 4.58 -6.23
N LEU A 77 -20.83 4.18 -6.12
CA LEU A 77 -21.30 2.84 -6.47
C LEU A 77 -21.14 2.58 -7.97
N THR A 78 -21.51 3.54 -8.80
CA THR A 78 -21.33 3.47 -10.25
C THR A 78 -19.86 3.26 -10.62
N TYR A 79 -18.97 4.02 -9.98
CA TYR A 79 -17.53 3.89 -10.21
C TYR A 79 -16.97 2.54 -9.73
N LEU A 80 -17.36 2.07 -8.54
CA LEU A 80 -16.92 0.77 -8.03
C LEU A 80 -17.42 -0.39 -8.90
N LYS A 81 -18.68 -0.39 -9.30
CA LYS A 81 -19.21 -1.41 -10.22
C LYS A 81 -18.44 -1.42 -11.54
N ALA A 82 -18.18 -0.25 -12.12
CA ALA A 82 -17.42 -0.14 -13.35
C ALA A 82 -15.95 -0.59 -13.18
N SER A 83 -15.30 -0.23 -12.08
CA SER A 83 -13.89 -0.56 -11.85
C SER A 83 -13.67 -2.03 -11.47
N THR A 84 -14.60 -2.66 -10.75
CA THR A 84 -14.53 -4.08 -10.38
C THR A 84 -15.03 -5.03 -11.48
N GLY A 85 -15.65 -4.49 -12.53
CA GLY A 85 -16.14 -5.30 -13.66
C GLY A 85 -17.19 -6.34 -13.26
N GLY A 86 -17.91 -6.16 -12.14
CA GLY A 86 -18.88 -7.12 -11.62
C GLY A 86 -18.28 -8.34 -10.90
N GLY A 87 -16.96 -8.37 -10.72
CA GLY A 87 -16.25 -9.48 -10.05
C GLY A 87 -16.34 -9.46 -8.51
N VAL A 88 -17.17 -8.59 -7.92
CA VAL A 88 -17.35 -8.49 -6.47
C VAL A 88 -18.84 -8.51 -6.14
N ASP A 89 -19.22 -9.24 -5.09
CA ASP A 89 -20.60 -9.25 -4.59
C ASP A 89 -21.05 -7.82 -4.25
N GLU A 90 -22.17 -7.38 -4.86
CA GLU A 90 -22.72 -6.03 -4.65
C GLU A 90 -23.02 -5.74 -3.18
N LYS A 91 -23.41 -6.74 -2.37
CA LYS A 91 -23.65 -6.55 -0.93
C LYS A 91 -22.38 -6.08 -0.22
N ARG A 92 -21.21 -6.57 -0.64
CA ARG A 92 -19.92 -6.10 -0.08
C ARG A 92 -19.58 -4.67 -0.53
N LEU A 93 -19.90 -4.30 -1.78
CA LEU A 93 -19.74 -2.91 -2.25
C LEU A 93 -20.65 -1.96 -1.47
N HIS A 94 -21.92 -2.32 -1.27
CA HIS A 94 -22.86 -1.55 -0.44
C HIS A 94 -22.38 -1.45 1.00
N ALA A 95 -21.96 -2.57 1.61
CA ALA A 95 -21.43 -2.57 2.98
C ALA A 95 -20.23 -1.63 3.13
N TYR A 96 -19.33 -1.61 2.17
CA TYR A 96 -18.21 -0.67 2.15
C TYR A 96 -18.68 0.79 2.08
N LEU A 97 -19.53 1.12 1.10
CA LEU A 97 -20.00 2.50 0.88
C LEU A 97 -20.85 3.04 2.04
N ASP A 98 -21.67 2.19 2.66
CA ASP A 98 -22.51 2.55 3.79
C ASP A 98 -21.72 2.81 5.07
N ASN A 99 -20.58 2.13 5.24
CA ASN A 99 -19.85 2.14 6.49
C ASN A 99 -18.51 2.90 6.43
N ALA A 100 -17.90 3.10 5.28
CA ALA A 100 -16.62 3.79 5.16
C ALA A 100 -16.66 5.23 5.70
N PRO A 101 -17.67 6.09 5.35
CA PRO A 101 -17.79 7.42 5.95
C PRO A 101 -18.09 7.37 7.46
N LYS A 102 -18.88 6.40 7.94
CA LYS A 102 -19.20 6.25 9.37
C LYS A 102 -17.97 5.83 10.18
N MET A 103 -17.21 4.86 9.66
CA MET A 103 -15.94 4.42 10.25
C MET A 103 -14.97 5.57 10.40
N MET A 104 -14.80 6.36 9.35
CA MET A 104 -13.91 7.52 9.34
C MET A 104 -14.33 8.57 10.35
N GLN A 105 -15.63 8.95 10.36
CA GLN A 105 -16.19 9.89 11.32
C GLN A 105 -16.00 9.41 12.76
N TYR A 106 -16.27 8.10 13.01
CA TYR A 106 -16.07 7.51 14.32
C TYR A 106 -14.63 7.64 14.82
N LEU A 107 -13.65 7.32 13.96
CA LEU A 107 -12.24 7.42 14.33
C LEU A 107 -11.82 8.87 14.60
N GLU A 108 -12.32 9.82 13.82
CA GLU A 108 -12.03 11.23 14.03
C GLU A 108 -12.59 11.75 15.35
N ASP A 109 -13.83 11.40 15.67
CA ASP A 109 -14.52 11.85 16.88
C ASP A 109 -13.97 11.21 18.16
N ASN A 110 -13.45 9.97 18.08
CA ASN A 110 -13.13 9.16 19.25
C ASN A 110 -11.65 8.79 19.38
N THR A 111 -10.79 9.24 18.46
CA THR A 111 -9.35 8.89 18.47
C THR A 111 -8.48 10.12 18.24
N ARG A 112 -7.17 9.91 18.23
CA ARG A 112 -6.18 10.94 17.89
C ARG A 112 -5.88 11.03 16.39
N LEU A 113 -6.66 10.34 15.56
CA LEU A 113 -6.46 10.28 14.12
C LEU A 113 -7.31 11.34 13.42
N HIS A 114 -6.63 12.24 12.70
CA HIS A 114 -7.24 13.29 11.89
C HIS A 114 -6.76 13.17 10.45
N TYR A 115 -7.63 13.59 9.52
CA TYR A 115 -7.37 13.51 8.09
C TYR A 115 -7.50 14.85 7.39
N THR A 116 -6.82 14.97 6.25
CA THR A 116 -7.00 16.04 5.28
C THR A 116 -7.38 15.47 3.93
N VAL A 117 -8.20 16.20 3.17
CA VAL A 117 -8.62 15.79 1.82
C VAL A 117 -7.48 16.02 0.82
N ALA A 118 -7.20 15.03 0.00
CA ALA A 118 -6.40 15.17 -1.21
C ALA A 118 -7.28 15.71 -2.35
N GLU A 119 -7.54 17.02 -2.34
CA GLU A 119 -8.54 17.69 -3.19
C GLU A 119 -8.38 17.43 -4.68
N LYS A 120 -7.14 17.31 -5.15
CA LYS A 120 -6.78 17.18 -6.58
C LYS A 120 -6.27 15.79 -6.94
N TYR A 121 -6.29 14.83 -6.01
CA TYR A 121 -5.82 13.50 -6.31
C TYR A 121 -6.95 12.69 -6.93
N PRO A 122 -6.89 12.43 -8.26
CA PRO A 122 -8.00 11.80 -8.97
C PRO A 122 -8.11 10.32 -8.65
N ASP A 123 -9.30 9.76 -8.86
CA ASP A 123 -9.49 8.33 -8.97
C ASP A 123 -8.59 7.77 -10.08
N TYR A 124 -8.16 6.52 -9.95
CA TYR A 124 -7.15 5.93 -10.83
C TYR A 124 -7.67 5.64 -12.24
N TYR A 125 -8.98 5.51 -12.40
CA TYR A 125 -9.64 5.29 -13.70
C TYR A 125 -10.57 6.45 -14.05
N PRO A 126 -10.03 7.63 -14.39
CA PRO A 126 -10.83 8.83 -14.61
C PRO A 126 -11.76 8.74 -15.82
N GLN A 127 -11.57 7.74 -16.70
CA GLN A 127 -12.42 7.46 -17.84
C GLN A 127 -13.69 6.67 -17.47
N LEU A 128 -13.75 6.05 -16.30
CA LEU A 128 -14.92 5.27 -15.88
C LEU A 128 -16.05 6.16 -15.36
N PRO A 129 -17.32 5.75 -15.54
CA PRO A 129 -18.44 6.51 -15.02
C PRO A 129 -18.38 6.59 -13.49
N GLY A 130 -18.75 7.74 -12.95
CA GLY A 130 -18.70 8.01 -11.51
C GLY A 130 -17.32 8.32 -10.94
N ALA A 131 -16.26 8.35 -11.76
CA ALA A 131 -14.92 8.76 -11.35
C ALA A 131 -14.88 10.23 -10.92
N MET A 132 -14.03 10.54 -9.94
CA MET A 132 -13.81 11.89 -9.42
C MET A 132 -12.39 12.36 -9.71
N SER A 133 -12.24 13.66 -10.00
CA SER A 133 -10.93 14.28 -10.20
C SER A 133 -10.21 14.65 -8.88
N GLY A 134 -10.76 14.22 -7.74
CA GLY A 134 -10.23 14.40 -6.39
C GLY A 134 -11.27 14.23 -5.31
N GLY A 135 -10.87 14.35 -4.06
CA GLY A 135 -11.76 14.41 -2.91
C GLY A 135 -12.07 13.09 -2.21
N ARG A 136 -11.81 11.94 -2.83
CA ARG A 136 -12.07 10.61 -2.22
C ARG A 136 -10.89 10.08 -1.40
N THR A 137 -9.68 10.50 -1.71
CA THR A 137 -8.48 10.14 -0.93
C THR A 137 -8.33 11.10 0.24
N LEU A 138 -8.12 10.54 1.42
CA LEU A 138 -7.85 11.27 2.65
C LEU A 138 -6.46 10.87 3.15
N ASP A 139 -5.63 11.86 3.47
CA ASP A 139 -4.28 11.67 4.01
C ASP A 139 -4.27 11.94 5.52
N PRO A 140 -3.60 11.10 6.34
CA PRO A 140 -3.49 11.37 7.77
C PRO A 140 -2.66 12.64 8.00
N GLU A 141 -3.07 13.43 8.98
CA GLU A 141 -2.32 14.60 9.42
C GLU A 141 -1.00 14.21 10.10
N LEU A 142 -0.13 15.21 10.29
CA LEU A 142 1.10 15.01 11.04
C LEU A 142 0.76 14.70 12.51
N PHE A 143 1.36 13.63 13.04
CA PHE A 143 1.19 13.23 14.44
C PHE A 143 2.48 13.50 15.24
N ASP A 144 2.34 14.01 16.48
CA ASP A 144 3.48 14.19 17.38
C ASP A 144 3.85 12.84 18.03
N THR A 145 4.92 12.23 17.57
CA THR A 145 5.37 10.91 18.03
C THR A 145 5.75 10.89 19.51
N ALA A 146 6.00 12.08 20.12
CA ALA A 146 6.27 12.17 21.55
C ALA A 146 5.10 11.72 22.44
N GLU A 147 3.87 11.74 21.90
CA GLU A 147 2.68 11.27 22.62
C GLU A 147 2.69 9.76 22.88
N LEU A 148 3.45 9.00 22.11
CA LEU A 148 3.62 7.54 22.33
C LEU A 148 4.51 7.22 23.54
N GLY A 149 5.26 8.18 24.08
CA GLY A 149 6.22 7.90 25.15
C GLY A 149 7.23 6.82 24.75
N ASP A 150 7.44 5.83 25.60
CA ASP A 150 8.39 4.72 25.35
C ASP A 150 7.93 3.79 24.21
N GLU A 151 6.64 3.75 23.91
CA GLU A 151 6.07 2.95 22.81
C GLU A 151 6.58 3.38 21.42
N VAL A 152 7.20 4.55 21.30
CA VAL A 152 7.81 5.01 20.04
C VAL A 152 8.89 4.04 19.53
N GLU A 153 9.59 3.36 20.43
CA GLU A 153 10.63 2.39 20.07
C GLU A 153 10.03 1.13 19.45
N ASN A 154 8.80 0.79 19.78
CA ASN A 154 8.06 -0.36 19.26
C ASN A 154 7.34 -0.05 17.93
N LEU A 155 7.24 1.22 17.55
CA LEU A 155 6.68 1.63 16.25
C LEU A 155 7.62 1.22 15.12
N ARG A 156 7.10 0.50 14.11
CA ARG A 156 7.85 0.22 12.88
C ARG A 156 8.29 1.53 12.23
N PRO A 157 9.60 1.72 11.97
CA PRO A 157 10.09 2.95 11.34
C PRO A 157 9.46 3.16 9.96
N ALA A 158 9.19 4.41 9.61
CA ALA A 158 8.80 4.77 8.24
C ALA A 158 9.89 4.36 7.23
N SER A 159 9.48 4.04 6.02
CA SER A 159 10.44 3.78 4.94
C SER A 159 11.28 5.05 4.69
N PRO A 160 12.61 4.94 4.58
CA PRO A 160 13.44 6.11 4.22
C PRO A 160 13.00 6.77 2.91
N THR A 161 12.35 6.03 2.01
CA THR A 161 11.85 6.54 0.73
C THR A 161 10.65 7.46 0.88
N THR A 162 9.88 7.31 1.97
CA THR A 162 8.72 8.15 2.27
C THR A 162 9.08 9.38 3.11
N LEU A 163 10.34 9.55 3.45
CA LEU A 163 10.86 10.67 4.25
C LEU A 163 11.71 11.60 3.38
N LEU A 164 11.57 12.90 3.56
CA LEU A 164 12.46 13.87 2.94
C LEU A 164 13.89 13.64 3.44
N MET A 165 14.82 13.42 2.51
CA MET A 165 16.22 13.03 2.77
C MET A 165 16.36 11.79 3.68
N GLY A 166 15.36 10.89 3.67
CA GLY A 166 15.35 9.67 4.47
C GLY A 166 15.19 9.87 5.99
N LYS A 167 14.83 11.08 6.45
CA LYS A 167 14.82 11.43 7.90
C LYS A 167 13.67 12.33 8.33
N ILE A 168 13.22 13.25 7.49
CA ILE A 168 12.29 14.32 7.87
C ILE A 168 10.89 13.95 7.42
N ALA A 169 9.94 13.95 8.34
CA ALA A 169 8.55 13.69 8.03
C ALA A 169 7.94 14.83 7.20
N TRP A 170 7.26 14.44 6.12
CA TRP A 170 6.51 15.33 5.26
C TRP A 170 5.22 14.66 4.79
N THR A 171 4.19 15.43 4.55
CA THR A 171 2.89 14.90 4.09
C THR A 171 2.92 14.61 2.59
N ALA A 172 1.93 13.84 2.09
CA ALA A 172 1.74 13.62 0.65
C ALA A 172 1.61 14.95 -0.12
N ARG A 173 0.93 15.95 0.44
CA ARG A 173 0.82 17.30 -0.13
C ARG A 173 2.18 18.00 -0.26
N HIS A 174 3.05 17.89 0.76
CA HIS A 174 4.42 18.43 0.68
C HIS A 174 5.23 17.72 -0.41
N ALA A 175 5.13 16.39 -0.49
CA ALA A 175 5.81 15.61 -1.50
C ALA A 175 5.35 15.98 -2.92
N HIS A 176 4.05 16.03 -3.17
CA HIS A 176 3.47 16.45 -4.44
C HIS A 176 3.93 17.85 -4.85
N LYS A 177 3.85 18.83 -3.93
CA LYS A 177 4.30 20.21 -4.18
C LYS A 177 5.77 20.27 -4.60
N ALA A 178 6.63 19.46 -3.99
CA ALA A 178 8.05 19.40 -4.34
C ALA A 178 8.29 18.71 -5.70
N MET A 179 7.55 17.61 -5.98
CA MET A 179 7.66 16.83 -7.21
C MET A 179 7.14 17.60 -8.42
N ALA A 180 5.99 18.25 -8.28
CA ALA A 180 5.39 19.10 -9.32
C ALA A 180 6.07 20.48 -9.45
N LYS A 181 7.10 20.76 -8.62
CA LYS A 181 7.82 22.03 -8.59
C LYS A 181 6.92 23.27 -8.45
N GLU A 182 5.83 23.15 -7.67
CA GLU A 182 4.88 24.24 -7.45
C GLU A 182 5.55 25.45 -6.77
N ARG A 183 4.97 26.65 -6.98
CA ARG A 183 5.51 27.89 -6.40
C ARG A 183 5.78 27.77 -4.91
N GLY A 184 7.01 28.11 -4.48
CA GLY A 184 7.43 28.12 -3.08
C GLY A 184 7.88 26.75 -2.53
N TRP A 185 8.00 25.70 -3.33
CA TRP A 185 8.43 24.39 -2.89
C TRP A 185 9.83 24.39 -2.20
N ARG A 186 10.77 25.21 -2.69
CA ARG A 186 12.12 25.33 -2.08
C ARG A 186 12.08 25.92 -0.69
N LEU A 187 11.26 26.96 -0.46
CA LEU A 187 11.07 27.56 0.86
C LEU A 187 10.40 26.58 1.83
N MET A 188 9.44 25.81 1.33
CA MET A 188 8.81 24.74 2.11
C MET A 188 9.85 23.68 2.57
N ILE A 189 10.70 23.19 1.66
CA ILE A 189 11.77 22.24 2.01
C ILE A 189 12.73 22.86 3.05
N LEU A 190 13.17 24.09 2.84
CA LEU A 190 14.04 24.79 3.79
C LEU A 190 13.38 24.89 5.16
N TRP A 191 12.10 25.25 5.22
CA TRP A 191 11.35 25.31 6.48
C TRP A 191 11.26 23.95 7.18
N LEU A 192 10.97 22.86 6.44
CA LEU A 192 10.96 21.51 6.99
C LEU A 192 12.32 21.12 7.57
N MET A 193 13.41 21.45 6.88
CA MET A 193 14.76 21.19 7.35
C MET A 193 15.10 21.99 8.61
N LEU A 194 14.73 23.27 8.68
CA LEU A 194 14.93 24.12 9.85
C LEU A 194 14.12 23.59 11.03
N ARG A 195 12.85 23.29 10.83
CA ARG A 195 11.99 22.69 11.86
C ARG A 195 12.58 21.42 12.46
N TYR A 196 13.12 20.51 11.62
CA TYR A 196 13.77 19.29 12.06
C TYR A 196 15.04 19.58 12.87
N LYS A 197 15.89 20.48 12.38
CA LYS A 197 17.18 20.79 13.02
C LYS A 197 17.02 21.55 14.34
N LEU A 198 16.04 22.45 14.44
CA LEU A 198 15.83 23.31 15.61
C LEU A 198 15.07 22.62 16.75
N ASP A 199 14.58 21.41 16.57
CA ASP A 199 13.94 20.63 17.64
C ASP A 199 15.01 19.97 18.55
N PHE A 200 15.77 20.81 19.26
CA PHE A 200 16.91 20.36 20.09
C PHE A 200 16.48 19.42 21.22
N SER A 201 15.32 19.64 21.82
CA SER A 201 14.79 18.82 22.91
C SER A 201 14.56 17.37 22.45
N TRP A 202 14.00 17.21 21.27
CA TRP A 202 13.74 15.89 20.68
C TRP A 202 15.01 15.25 20.10
N ARG A 203 15.90 16.05 19.47
CA ARG A 203 17.18 15.56 18.91
C ARG A 203 18.11 14.92 19.95
N ARG A 204 17.97 15.30 21.23
CA ARG A 204 18.69 14.66 22.33
C ARG A 204 18.15 13.25 22.64
N LYS A 205 16.86 12.98 22.37
CA LYS A 205 16.18 11.72 22.68
C LYS A 205 16.19 10.75 21.51
N SER A 206 15.97 11.24 20.28
CA SER A 206 15.80 10.41 19.11
C SER A 206 16.38 11.03 17.84
N ARG A 207 16.87 10.16 16.92
CA ARG A 207 17.26 10.56 15.56
C ARG A 207 16.07 10.65 14.61
N ARG A 208 14.92 10.04 14.95
CA ARG A 208 13.67 10.15 14.17
C ARG A 208 13.15 11.58 14.25
N ASP A 209 12.39 12.01 13.25
CA ASP A 209 11.62 13.26 13.37
C ASP A 209 10.64 13.11 14.54
N ARG A 210 10.42 14.18 15.27
CA ARG A 210 9.39 14.24 16.32
C ARG A 210 8.01 14.01 15.74
N ARG A 211 7.82 14.40 14.48
CA ARG A 211 6.56 14.21 13.77
C ARG A 211 6.58 12.95 12.95
N SER A 212 5.49 12.21 12.99
CA SER A 212 5.19 11.17 12.03
C SER A 212 4.30 11.73 10.93
N ALA A 213 4.42 11.15 9.74
CA ALA A 213 3.60 11.47 8.56
C ALA A 213 3.18 10.18 7.86
N LEU A 214 2.20 10.27 6.97
CA LEU A 214 1.78 9.16 6.13
C LEU A 214 1.37 7.95 6.98
N GLY A 215 1.68 6.73 6.54
CA GLY A 215 1.34 5.50 7.27
C GLY A 215 1.91 5.44 8.70
N ASN A 216 3.04 6.12 8.94
CA ASN A 216 3.62 6.20 10.28
C ASN A 216 2.78 7.08 11.22
N ALA A 217 2.17 8.18 10.71
CA ALA A 217 1.23 9.00 11.47
C ALA A 217 -0.06 8.23 11.77
N LEU A 218 -0.60 7.55 10.76
CA LEU A 218 -1.79 6.70 10.90
C LEU A 218 -1.61 5.67 12.02
N VAL A 219 -0.54 4.91 11.98
CA VAL A 219 -0.29 3.85 12.97
C VAL A 219 0.01 4.42 14.36
N ALA A 220 0.79 5.52 14.43
CA ALA A 220 1.13 6.17 15.70
C ALA A 220 -0.11 6.71 16.42
N SER A 221 -1.01 7.38 15.71
CA SER A 221 -2.25 7.90 16.28
C SER A 221 -3.22 6.79 16.72
N LEU A 222 -3.34 5.70 15.95
CA LEU A 222 -4.13 4.53 16.34
C LEU A 222 -3.53 3.83 17.58
N ARG A 223 -2.19 3.66 17.64
CA ARG A 223 -1.55 3.07 18.82
C ARG A 223 -1.75 3.91 20.06
N CYS A 224 -1.61 5.23 19.97
CA CYS A 224 -1.86 6.13 21.07
C CYS A 224 -3.30 6.02 21.59
N SER A 225 -4.26 5.93 20.67
CA SER A 225 -5.69 5.72 21.00
C SER A 225 -5.97 4.36 21.67
N LEU A 226 -5.20 3.32 21.33
CA LEU A 226 -5.25 2.01 22.01
C LEU A 226 -4.64 2.07 23.41
N LEU A 227 -3.58 2.88 23.62
CA LEU A 227 -3.00 3.11 24.94
C LEU A 227 -3.98 3.84 25.87
N ASP A 228 -4.71 4.84 25.37
CA ASP A 228 -5.77 5.52 26.12
C ASP A 228 -6.86 4.54 26.61
N ARG A 229 -7.12 3.49 25.84
CA ARG A 229 -8.10 2.40 26.14
C ARG A 229 -7.49 1.23 26.90
N LYS A 230 -6.19 1.28 27.18
CA LYS A 230 -5.45 0.20 27.85
C LYS A 230 -5.54 -1.16 27.13
N VAL A 231 -5.68 -1.15 25.80
CA VAL A 231 -5.73 -2.38 25.00
C VAL A 231 -4.34 -3.00 24.91
N PRO A 232 -4.14 -4.23 25.39
CA PRO A 232 -2.86 -4.92 25.31
C PRO A 232 -2.52 -5.27 23.85
N LEU A 233 -1.26 -5.06 23.48
CA LEU A 233 -0.67 -5.47 22.23
C LEU A 233 0.56 -6.31 22.54
N TRP A 234 0.52 -7.60 22.19
CA TRP A 234 1.62 -8.53 22.40
C TRP A 234 2.49 -8.61 21.16
N LEU A 235 3.68 -8.05 21.22
CA LEU A 235 4.72 -8.22 20.21
C LEU A 235 5.40 -9.59 20.35
N ASN A 236 6.16 -9.99 19.31
CA ASN A 236 6.85 -11.28 19.27
C ASN A 236 5.91 -12.46 19.60
N THR A 237 4.67 -12.36 19.11
CA THR A 237 3.60 -13.33 19.36
C THR A 237 3.05 -13.81 18.03
N ASP A 238 3.52 -14.97 17.57
CA ASP A 238 3.21 -15.51 16.26
C ASP A 238 1.94 -16.39 16.32
N PHE A 239 0.94 -16.02 15.53
CA PHE A 239 -0.29 -16.78 15.35
C PHE A 239 0.01 -18.09 14.61
N LYS A 240 -0.47 -19.22 15.14
CA LYS A 240 -0.23 -20.55 14.58
C LYS A 240 -1.48 -21.24 14.08
N GLN A 241 -2.57 -21.21 14.85
CA GLN A 241 -3.75 -22.03 14.56
C GLN A 241 -5.01 -21.43 15.20
N LEU A 242 -6.15 -21.64 14.57
CA LEU A 242 -7.48 -21.40 15.14
C LEU A 242 -7.95 -22.67 15.90
N ILE A 243 -8.73 -22.45 16.94
CA ILE A 243 -9.40 -23.54 17.70
C ILE A 243 -10.90 -23.40 17.46
N GLU A 244 -11.49 -24.44 16.89
CA GLU A 244 -12.93 -24.58 16.68
C GLU A 244 -13.50 -25.56 17.71
N THR A 245 -14.63 -25.20 18.31
CA THR A 245 -15.40 -26.05 19.22
C THR A 245 -16.88 -25.89 18.84
N ASP A 246 -17.57 -27.00 18.59
CA ASP A 246 -18.98 -27.05 18.23
C ASP A 246 -19.34 -26.13 17.03
N GLY A 247 -18.48 -26.08 16.03
CA GLY A 247 -18.68 -25.29 14.80
C GLY A 247 -18.40 -23.79 14.92
N ARG A 248 -17.87 -23.34 16.07
CA ARG A 248 -17.54 -21.94 16.35
C ARG A 248 -16.08 -21.80 16.74
N ILE A 249 -15.47 -20.67 16.38
CA ILE A 249 -14.13 -20.31 16.85
C ILE A 249 -14.19 -19.94 18.34
N SER A 250 -13.51 -20.74 19.15
CA SER A 250 -13.43 -20.64 20.61
C SER A 250 -12.06 -20.17 21.12
N GLY A 251 -11.04 -20.10 20.23
CA GLY A 251 -9.71 -19.70 20.62
C GLY A 251 -8.70 -19.75 19.48
N LEU A 252 -7.45 -19.51 19.85
CA LEU A 252 -6.31 -19.61 18.94
C LEU A 252 -5.05 -20.06 19.70
N VAL A 253 -4.12 -20.66 18.96
CA VAL A 253 -2.78 -20.98 19.43
C VAL A 253 -1.81 -19.92 18.92
N VAL A 254 -0.99 -19.41 19.82
CA VAL A 254 0.11 -18.52 19.49
C VAL A 254 1.43 -19.07 20.00
N GLU A 255 2.52 -18.73 19.34
CA GLU A 255 3.87 -18.94 19.85
C GLU A 255 4.41 -17.62 20.41
N ARG A 256 4.76 -17.62 21.69
CA ARG A 256 5.31 -16.48 22.39
C ARG A 256 6.46 -16.92 23.28
N ASN A 257 7.62 -16.25 23.16
CA ASN A 257 8.83 -16.60 23.92
C ASN A 257 9.25 -18.08 23.76
N GLY A 258 9.07 -18.65 22.56
CA GLY A 258 9.41 -20.05 22.27
C GLY A 258 8.45 -21.10 22.85
N SER A 259 7.31 -20.69 23.39
CA SER A 259 6.29 -21.58 23.95
C SER A 259 4.94 -21.37 23.30
N HIS A 260 4.20 -22.45 23.09
CA HIS A 260 2.83 -22.38 22.59
C HIS A 260 1.87 -22.02 23.74
N GLN A 261 0.98 -21.07 23.47
CA GLN A 261 -0.05 -20.62 24.39
C GLN A 261 -1.41 -20.69 23.72
N ILE A 262 -2.42 -21.17 24.43
CA ILE A 262 -3.82 -21.13 24.02
C ILE A 262 -4.45 -19.85 24.58
N ILE A 263 -5.08 -19.09 23.73
CA ILE A 263 -5.88 -17.92 24.09
C ILE A 263 -7.35 -18.26 23.83
N ASN A 264 -8.16 -18.29 24.87
CA ASN A 264 -9.60 -18.52 24.73
C ASN A 264 -10.32 -17.25 24.30
N VAL A 265 -11.29 -17.38 23.40
CA VAL A 265 -12.05 -16.25 22.83
C VAL A 265 -13.53 -16.49 23.00
N ARG A 266 -14.26 -15.48 23.51
CA ARG A 266 -15.69 -15.57 23.76
C ARG A 266 -16.57 -15.23 22.57
N HIS A 267 -16.19 -14.21 21.79
CA HIS A 267 -17.05 -13.70 20.71
C HIS A 267 -16.46 -13.94 19.33
N GLY A 268 -15.16 -13.72 19.12
CA GLY A 268 -14.57 -14.00 17.82
C GLY A 268 -13.11 -13.60 17.67
N VAL A 269 -12.51 -14.08 16.58
CA VAL A 269 -11.17 -13.76 16.13
C VAL A 269 -11.25 -12.92 14.85
N ILE A 270 -10.53 -11.80 14.80
CA ILE A 270 -10.41 -10.96 13.61
C ILE A 270 -9.01 -11.13 13.03
N LEU A 271 -8.92 -11.73 11.85
CA LEU A 271 -7.67 -11.92 11.11
C LEU A 271 -7.33 -10.64 10.33
N GLY A 272 -6.28 -9.94 10.72
CA GLY A 272 -5.78 -8.69 10.13
C GLY A 272 -4.26 -8.67 9.94
N SER A 273 -3.63 -9.83 9.77
CA SER A 273 -2.17 -10.02 9.73
C SER A 273 -1.52 -9.77 8.36
N GLY A 274 -2.27 -9.30 7.38
CA GLY A 274 -1.77 -9.05 6.02
C GLY A 274 -1.91 -10.27 5.11
N GLY A 275 -1.25 -10.21 3.95
CA GLY A 275 -1.36 -11.22 2.91
C GLY A 275 -0.28 -12.32 3.00
N PHE A 276 0.13 -12.83 1.82
CA PHE A 276 1.12 -13.91 1.70
C PHE A 276 2.31 -13.56 0.79
N GLU A 277 2.50 -12.31 0.49
CA GLU A 277 3.55 -11.85 -0.43
C GLU A 277 4.98 -12.17 -0.01
N GLN A 278 5.20 -12.50 1.26
CA GLN A 278 6.50 -12.90 1.80
C GLN A 278 6.67 -14.43 1.94
N SER A 279 5.75 -15.22 1.37
CA SER A 279 5.87 -16.67 1.25
C SER A 279 6.15 -17.06 -0.20
N GLN A 280 7.37 -17.51 -0.51
CA GLN A 280 7.70 -17.95 -1.88
C GLN A 280 6.83 -19.13 -2.29
N THR A 281 6.58 -20.09 -1.39
CA THR A 281 5.71 -21.24 -1.65
C THR A 281 4.31 -20.84 -2.08
N LEU A 282 3.69 -19.86 -1.38
CA LEU A 282 2.35 -19.40 -1.73
C LEU A 282 2.35 -18.53 -3.00
N ARG A 283 3.42 -17.75 -3.22
CA ARG A 283 3.61 -17.02 -4.48
C ARG A 283 3.69 -17.96 -5.66
N ASP A 284 4.53 -18.99 -5.58
CA ASP A 284 4.70 -19.97 -6.66
C ASP A 284 3.42 -20.74 -6.95
N LYS A 285 2.60 -20.97 -5.90
CA LYS A 285 1.32 -21.67 -6.02
C LYS A 285 0.22 -20.82 -6.67
N TYR A 286 0.17 -19.53 -6.35
CA TYR A 286 -0.99 -18.72 -6.67
C TYR A 286 -0.72 -17.56 -7.64
N LEU A 287 0.43 -16.87 -7.53
CA LEU A 287 0.68 -15.67 -8.31
C LEU A 287 1.22 -15.98 -9.72
N PRO A 288 1.01 -15.07 -10.70
CA PRO A 288 1.62 -15.18 -12.02
C PRO A 288 3.14 -15.31 -11.96
N GLN A 289 3.70 -16.03 -12.92
CA GLN A 289 5.14 -16.30 -13.01
C GLN A 289 5.83 -15.45 -14.10
N PRO A 290 7.10 -15.05 -13.89
CA PRO A 290 7.93 -15.29 -12.70
C PRO A 290 7.58 -14.36 -11.54
N THR A 291 7.76 -14.83 -10.30
CA THR A 291 7.52 -14.04 -9.09
C THR A 291 8.53 -14.37 -8.00
N GLN A 292 8.90 -13.37 -7.18
CA GLN A 292 9.88 -13.56 -6.10
C GLN A 292 9.53 -12.69 -4.88
N VAL A 293 9.73 -13.21 -3.68
CA VAL A 293 9.56 -12.44 -2.43
C VAL A 293 10.45 -11.19 -2.39
N SER A 294 11.64 -11.24 -2.99
CA SER A 294 12.57 -10.12 -3.07
C SER A 294 12.08 -8.95 -3.92
N TRP A 295 11.00 -9.12 -4.70
CA TRP A 295 10.38 -8.04 -5.48
C TRP A 295 9.29 -7.31 -4.71
N SER A 296 8.85 -7.83 -3.57
CA SER A 296 7.86 -7.16 -2.74
C SER A 296 8.48 -5.95 -2.00
N ALA A 297 7.72 -4.87 -1.92
CA ALA A 297 8.09 -3.68 -1.14
C ALA A 297 7.65 -3.79 0.34
N THR A 298 7.17 -4.96 0.77
CA THR A 298 6.75 -5.24 2.15
C THR A 298 7.91 -5.79 3.00
N PRO A 299 7.83 -5.68 4.34
CA PRO A 299 8.92 -6.14 5.19
C PRO A 299 9.14 -7.65 5.09
N PRO A 300 10.39 -8.12 4.98
CA PRO A 300 10.68 -9.54 4.93
C PRO A 300 10.27 -10.26 6.23
N GLY A 301 9.84 -11.53 6.09
CA GLY A 301 9.46 -12.39 7.21
C GLY A 301 8.09 -12.10 7.83
N ASN A 302 7.41 -11.02 7.41
CA ASN A 302 6.01 -10.73 7.76
C ASN A 302 5.09 -11.20 6.61
N ASN A 303 3.77 -11.14 6.79
CA ASN A 303 2.80 -11.41 5.72
C ASN A 303 3.08 -12.74 4.98
N THR A 304 3.22 -13.82 5.74
CA THR A 304 3.59 -15.15 5.24
C THR A 304 2.41 -16.04 4.90
N GLY A 305 1.17 -15.52 5.03
CA GLY A 305 -0.05 -16.27 4.68
C GLY A 305 -0.62 -17.13 5.81
N ALA A 306 -0.11 -17.04 7.04
CA ALA A 306 -0.58 -17.88 8.15
C ALA A 306 -2.11 -17.79 8.40
N ALA A 307 -2.70 -16.59 8.25
CA ALA A 307 -4.15 -16.44 8.37
C ALA A 307 -4.92 -17.12 7.22
N LEU A 308 -4.40 -17.04 5.99
CA LEU A 308 -4.97 -17.74 4.83
C LEU A 308 -4.96 -19.25 5.04
N GLU A 309 -3.81 -19.81 5.40
CA GLU A 309 -3.65 -21.25 5.63
C GLU A 309 -4.54 -21.75 6.79
N ALA A 310 -4.63 -20.97 7.88
CA ALA A 310 -5.49 -21.32 9.02
C ALA A 310 -6.98 -21.30 8.64
N GLY A 311 -7.44 -20.35 7.84
CA GLY A 311 -8.81 -20.33 7.33
C GLY A 311 -9.10 -21.48 6.38
N GLN A 312 -8.18 -21.77 5.44
CA GLN A 312 -8.30 -22.91 4.52
C GLN A 312 -8.36 -24.24 5.26
N ALA A 313 -7.62 -24.39 6.34
CA ALA A 313 -7.68 -25.61 7.20
C ALA A 313 -9.07 -25.84 7.81
N LEU A 314 -9.90 -24.79 7.95
CA LEU A 314 -11.29 -24.87 8.43
C LEU A 314 -12.31 -24.91 7.27
N GLY A 315 -11.86 -25.07 6.03
CA GLY A 315 -12.72 -25.14 4.84
C GLY A 315 -13.21 -23.77 4.36
N ALA A 316 -12.52 -22.67 4.72
CA ALA A 316 -12.86 -21.35 4.23
C ALA A 316 -12.66 -21.25 2.71
N ALA A 317 -13.62 -20.64 2.03
CA ALA A 317 -13.51 -20.25 0.64
C ALA A 317 -12.47 -19.13 0.48
N THR A 318 -11.87 -19.05 -0.70
CA THR A 318 -10.85 -18.03 -1.04
C THR A 318 -11.15 -17.43 -2.39
N ASP A 319 -10.69 -16.19 -2.60
CA ASP A 319 -10.83 -15.54 -3.89
C ASP A 319 -9.61 -14.64 -4.19
N LEU A 320 -9.37 -14.30 -5.46
CA LEU A 320 -8.33 -13.40 -5.95
C LEU A 320 -6.90 -13.82 -5.57
N LEU A 321 -6.63 -15.10 -5.31
CA LEU A 321 -5.32 -15.57 -4.87
C LEU A 321 -4.21 -15.36 -5.92
N ASP A 322 -4.58 -15.24 -7.19
CA ASP A 322 -3.70 -14.93 -8.32
C ASP A 322 -3.41 -13.42 -8.47
N TRP A 323 -3.97 -12.56 -7.57
CA TRP A 323 -3.80 -11.12 -7.63
C TRP A 323 -3.02 -10.55 -6.44
N ALA A 324 -2.23 -9.51 -6.74
CA ALA A 324 -1.58 -8.69 -5.72
C ALA A 324 -1.89 -7.20 -5.94
N TRP A 325 -1.61 -6.39 -4.94
CA TRP A 325 -1.51 -4.95 -5.06
C TRP A 325 -0.20 -4.65 -5.80
N TRP A 326 -0.22 -4.93 -7.10
CA TRP A 326 0.93 -4.86 -7.97
C TRP A 326 1.56 -3.47 -7.96
N ALA A 327 2.88 -3.41 -7.92
CA ALA A 327 3.66 -2.19 -8.07
C ALA A 327 5.02 -2.53 -8.67
N PRO A 328 5.51 -1.80 -9.68
CA PRO A 328 6.85 -2.01 -10.17
C PRO A 328 7.87 -1.64 -9.10
N THR A 329 8.91 -2.46 -8.96
CA THR A 329 9.90 -2.30 -7.88
C THR A 329 11.33 -2.40 -8.39
N ILE A 330 12.24 -1.84 -7.60
CA ILE A 330 13.69 -1.88 -7.81
C ILE A 330 14.36 -2.44 -6.56
N ASN A 331 15.23 -3.46 -6.73
CA ASN A 331 16.07 -3.94 -5.65
C ASN A 331 17.29 -3.03 -5.50
N VAL A 332 17.57 -2.62 -4.27
CA VAL A 332 18.72 -1.76 -3.93
C VAL A 332 19.64 -2.53 -3.00
N PRO A 333 20.95 -2.68 -3.32
CA PRO A 333 21.87 -3.40 -2.47
C PRO A 333 21.89 -2.90 -1.02
N ARG A 334 21.85 -3.80 -0.05
CA ARG A 334 21.80 -3.57 1.40
C ARG A 334 20.47 -3.05 1.93
N GLU A 335 19.43 -2.97 1.12
CA GLU A 335 18.07 -2.76 1.60
C GLU A 335 17.39 -4.12 1.83
N ASP A 336 16.59 -4.19 2.85
CA ASP A 336 15.91 -5.42 3.28
C ASP A 336 14.71 -5.78 2.40
N LYS A 337 14.19 -4.80 1.63
CA LYS A 337 13.04 -4.96 0.74
C LYS A 337 13.21 -4.12 -0.53
N ALA A 338 12.45 -4.44 -1.55
CA ALA A 338 12.43 -3.66 -2.78
C ALA A 338 11.80 -2.27 -2.56
N ARG A 339 12.18 -1.31 -3.38
CA ARG A 339 11.56 0.03 -3.45
C ARG A 339 10.49 0.04 -4.53
N GLY A 340 9.27 0.45 -4.17
CA GLY A 340 8.23 0.76 -5.15
C GLY A 340 8.58 1.98 -5.99
N VAL A 341 8.25 1.93 -7.28
CA VAL A 341 8.40 3.02 -8.25
C VAL A 341 6.99 3.46 -8.66
N PHE A 342 6.49 4.54 -8.08
CA PHE A 342 5.09 4.95 -8.22
C PHE A 342 4.91 6.12 -9.20
N ALA A 343 5.20 7.33 -8.75
CA ALA A 343 4.99 8.56 -9.48
C ALA A 343 6.08 8.86 -10.51
N GLU A 344 7.31 8.40 -10.24
CA GLU A 344 8.50 8.75 -11.03
C GLU A 344 8.41 8.31 -12.49
N ARG A 345 7.65 7.26 -12.76
CA ARG A 345 7.40 6.74 -14.11
C ARG A 345 6.63 7.73 -14.99
N ALA A 346 5.77 8.56 -14.37
CA ALA A 346 4.97 9.55 -15.06
C ALA A 346 5.75 10.81 -15.45
N PHE A 347 6.95 11.03 -14.88
CA PHE A 347 7.75 12.20 -15.21
C PHE A 347 8.18 12.22 -16.67
N PRO A 348 8.19 13.40 -17.32
CA PRO A 348 8.53 13.54 -18.74
C PRO A 348 10.00 13.20 -19.02
N GLY A 349 10.25 12.43 -20.07
CA GLY A 349 11.62 12.07 -20.52
C GLY A 349 12.13 10.73 -19.99
N ALA A 350 11.24 9.87 -19.47
CA ALA A 350 11.52 8.47 -19.20
C ALA A 350 10.49 7.59 -19.91
N ILE A 351 10.91 6.41 -20.36
CA ILE A 351 10.06 5.36 -20.95
C ILE A 351 10.39 4.02 -20.32
N VAL A 352 9.45 3.07 -20.43
CA VAL A 352 9.70 1.68 -20.02
C VAL A 352 9.60 0.76 -21.23
N VAL A 353 10.62 -0.09 -21.39
CA VAL A 353 10.72 -1.02 -22.50
C VAL A 353 10.96 -2.45 -22.01
N ASN A 354 10.55 -3.42 -22.84
CA ASN A 354 10.89 -4.83 -22.71
C ASN A 354 12.24 -5.17 -23.35
N GLY A 355 12.66 -6.44 -23.33
CA GLY A 355 13.91 -6.91 -23.95
C GLY A 355 13.96 -6.73 -25.47
N GLN A 356 12.83 -6.47 -26.13
CA GLN A 356 12.78 -6.11 -27.56
C GLN A 356 12.93 -4.60 -27.81
N GLY A 357 13.21 -3.81 -26.78
CA GLY A 357 13.29 -2.35 -26.86
C GLY A 357 11.95 -1.64 -27.09
N LYS A 358 10.83 -2.33 -26.88
CA LYS A 358 9.48 -1.80 -27.16
C LYS A 358 8.74 -1.42 -25.89
N ARG A 359 8.01 -0.31 -25.93
CA ARG A 359 7.02 0.05 -24.92
C ARG A 359 5.85 -0.93 -24.98
N PHE A 360 5.23 -1.17 -23.85
CA PHE A 360 4.09 -2.10 -23.73
C PHE A 360 2.95 -1.53 -22.87
N VAL A 361 3.10 -0.34 -22.30
CA VAL A 361 2.13 0.27 -21.40
C VAL A 361 2.31 1.79 -21.37
N ASN A 362 1.27 2.52 -20.95
CA ASN A 362 1.38 3.91 -20.52
C ASN A 362 2.17 3.98 -19.20
N GLU A 363 3.34 4.60 -19.19
CA GLU A 363 4.19 4.69 -18.00
C GLU A 363 3.54 5.49 -16.87
N ALA A 364 2.57 6.37 -17.18
CA ALA A 364 1.81 7.13 -16.20
C ALA A 364 0.58 6.36 -15.67
N ALA A 365 0.24 5.21 -16.23
CA ALA A 365 -0.89 4.39 -15.75
C ALA A 365 -0.74 4.04 -14.27
N PRO A 366 -1.84 3.75 -13.56
CA PRO A 366 -1.80 3.22 -12.20
C PRO A 366 -0.85 2.02 -12.12
N TYR A 367 -0.16 1.89 -10.99
CA TYR A 367 0.92 0.91 -10.86
C TYR A 367 0.42 -0.54 -10.87
N LEU A 368 -0.84 -0.80 -10.53
CA LEU A 368 -1.44 -2.13 -10.65
C LEU A 368 -1.54 -2.53 -12.13
N GLU A 369 -2.14 -1.68 -12.97
CA GLU A 369 -2.28 -1.89 -14.41
C GLU A 369 -0.92 -1.96 -15.11
N PHE A 370 0.06 -1.21 -14.59
CA PHE A 370 1.40 -1.25 -15.14
C PHE A 370 2.04 -2.64 -15.00
N VAL A 371 1.96 -3.27 -13.81
CA VAL A 371 2.54 -4.59 -13.59
C VAL A 371 1.70 -5.69 -14.24
N ASP A 372 0.37 -5.56 -14.25
CA ASP A 372 -0.50 -6.45 -15.02
C ASP A 372 -0.12 -6.44 -16.52
N ALA A 373 0.16 -5.26 -17.07
CA ALA A 373 0.68 -5.14 -18.44
C ALA A 373 2.09 -5.77 -18.60
N MET A 374 2.96 -5.71 -17.57
CA MET A 374 4.24 -6.42 -17.59
C MET A 374 4.04 -7.93 -17.75
N TYR A 375 3.13 -8.54 -16.98
CA TYR A 375 2.85 -9.99 -17.09
C TYR A 375 2.25 -10.33 -18.45
N LYS A 376 1.24 -9.58 -18.91
CA LYS A 376 0.60 -9.78 -20.22
C LYS A 376 1.59 -9.65 -21.39
N ASP A 377 2.47 -8.67 -21.33
CA ASP A 377 3.50 -8.51 -22.36
C ASP A 377 4.61 -9.55 -22.24
N ASN A 378 4.93 -9.99 -21.02
CA ASN A 378 5.89 -11.07 -20.81
C ASN A 378 5.45 -12.37 -21.46
N GLU A 379 4.17 -12.71 -21.37
CA GLU A 379 3.59 -13.86 -22.06
C GLU A 379 3.67 -13.69 -23.59
N ARG A 380 3.28 -12.53 -24.13
CA ARG A 380 3.31 -12.23 -25.57
C ARG A 380 4.71 -12.17 -26.15
N SER A 381 5.67 -11.67 -25.40
CA SER A 381 7.05 -11.49 -25.85
C SER A 381 7.95 -12.72 -25.66
N GLY A 382 7.40 -13.81 -25.09
CA GLY A 382 8.17 -15.02 -24.79
C GLY A 382 9.16 -14.82 -23.65
N GLY A 383 8.75 -14.13 -22.59
CA GLY A 383 9.55 -13.95 -21.37
C GLY A 383 10.47 -12.72 -21.37
N LYS A 384 10.24 -11.73 -22.24
CA LYS A 384 11.14 -10.58 -22.42
C LYS A 384 10.73 -9.29 -21.69
N SER A 385 9.68 -9.33 -20.86
CA SER A 385 9.17 -8.11 -20.20
C SER A 385 9.32 -8.12 -18.68
N ILE A 386 9.77 -9.21 -18.11
CA ILE A 386 10.12 -9.32 -16.69
C ILE A 386 11.55 -9.87 -16.56
N PRO A 387 12.50 -9.02 -16.19
CA PRO A 387 12.36 -7.61 -15.83
C PRO A 387 12.13 -6.68 -17.05
N ALA A 388 11.47 -5.54 -16.80
CA ALA A 388 11.44 -4.43 -17.75
C ALA A 388 12.56 -3.42 -17.45
N TRP A 389 12.76 -2.47 -18.36
CA TRP A 389 13.81 -1.47 -18.25
C TRP A 389 13.23 -0.05 -18.37
N VAL A 390 13.43 0.78 -17.34
CA VAL A 390 13.16 2.21 -17.48
C VAL A 390 14.38 2.89 -18.10
N ILE A 391 14.16 3.61 -19.19
CA ILE A 391 15.19 4.31 -19.98
C ILE A 391 14.98 5.81 -19.89
N PHE A 392 16.03 6.57 -19.62
CA PHE A 392 16.00 8.03 -19.57
C PHE A 392 17.36 8.63 -19.92
N ASP A 393 17.42 9.94 -20.15
CA ASP A 393 18.62 10.64 -20.56
C ASP A 393 19.23 11.54 -19.48
N GLY A 394 20.32 12.22 -19.79
CA GLY A 394 20.99 13.15 -18.88
C GLY A 394 20.14 14.34 -18.48
N HIS A 395 19.17 14.76 -19.30
CA HIS A 395 18.22 15.82 -18.93
C HIS A 395 17.25 15.37 -17.85
N PHE A 396 16.66 14.18 -18.02
CA PHE A 396 15.83 13.57 -16.99
C PHE A 396 16.62 13.38 -15.69
N ARG A 397 17.81 12.76 -15.78
CA ARG A 397 18.70 12.52 -14.65
C ARG A 397 19.07 13.77 -13.86
N PHE A 398 19.17 14.91 -14.54
CA PHE A 398 19.43 16.21 -13.89
C PHE A 398 18.21 16.74 -13.11
N ASN A 399 17.01 16.56 -13.65
CA ASN A 399 15.79 17.24 -13.15
C ASN A 399 14.92 16.39 -12.24
N TYR A 400 14.90 15.06 -12.42
CA TYR A 400 13.93 14.18 -11.76
C TYR A 400 14.62 13.04 -11.00
N ALA A 401 13.91 12.54 -10.00
CA ALA A 401 14.29 11.30 -9.32
C ALA A 401 13.77 10.09 -10.10
N MET A 402 14.47 8.94 -9.97
CA MET A 402 14.00 7.63 -10.41
C MET A 402 14.43 6.59 -9.38
N GLY A 403 13.47 6.00 -8.67
CA GLY A 403 13.76 5.06 -7.59
C GLY A 403 14.77 5.63 -6.57
N PRO A 404 15.94 5.00 -6.37
CA PRO A 404 16.96 5.51 -5.43
C PRO A 404 17.79 6.68 -5.99
N LEU A 405 17.71 6.97 -7.27
CA LEU A 405 18.48 8.06 -7.91
C LEU A 405 17.78 9.40 -7.69
N MET A 406 18.28 10.20 -6.77
CA MET A 406 17.87 11.61 -6.61
C MET A 406 18.36 12.42 -7.82
N PRO A 407 17.72 13.55 -8.22
CA PRO A 407 18.18 14.39 -9.32
C PRO A 407 19.68 14.69 -9.22
N SER A 408 20.42 14.62 -10.34
CA SER A 408 21.89 14.75 -10.30
C SER A 408 22.36 16.15 -9.90
N GLN A 409 21.53 17.16 -10.02
CA GLN A 409 21.78 18.49 -9.43
C GLN A 409 21.88 18.45 -7.88
N ILE A 410 21.27 17.45 -7.21
CA ILE A 410 21.32 17.23 -5.75
C ILE A 410 22.35 16.17 -5.42
N MET A 411 22.34 15.03 -6.15
CA MET A 411 23.21 13.89 -5.95
C MET A 411 23.82 13.45 -7.29
N PRO A 412 24.96 14.03 -7.68
CA PRO A 412 25.66 13.66 -8.92
C PRO A 412 26.15 12.21 -8.87
N ASP A 413 26.34 11.60 -10.05
CA ASP A 413 26.72 10.19 -10.18
C ASP A 413 28.03 9.86 -9.42
N SER A 414 28.95 10.82 -9.31
CA SER A 414 30.20 10.67 -8.57
C SER A 414 30.01 10.44 -7.06
N ARG A 415 28.82 10.76 -6.52
CA ARG A 415 28.48 10.55 -5.11
C ARG A 415 27.60 9.32 -4.88
N LEU A 416 27.18 8.62 -5.95
CA LEU A 416 26.41 7.39 -5.83
C LEU A 416 27.33 6.26 -5.32
N PRO A 417 26.78 5.30 -4.55
CA PRO A 417 27.53 4.10 -4.16
C PRO A 417 28.06 3.37 -5.40
N LYS A 418 29.36 3.05 -5.41
CA LYS A 418 29.98 2.34 -6.54
C LYS A 418 29.28 1.01 -6.88
N ALA A 419 28.77 0.32 -5.84
CA ALA A 419 28.02 -0.93 -5.99
C ALA A 419 26.68 -0.77 -6.74
N TRP A 420 26.19 0.47 -6.97
CA TRP A 420 24.95 0.69 -7.71
C TRP A 420 25.13 0.66 -9.23
N HIS A 421 26.35 0.94 -9.72
CA HIS A 421 26.64 0.85 -11.13
C HIS A 421 26.55 -0.60 -11.61
N GLN A 422 25.79 -0.86 -12.67
CA GLN A 422 25.46 -2.17 -13.24
C GLN A 422 24.72 -3.14 -12.28
N THR A 423 24.14 -2.61 -11.19
CA THR A 423 23.24 -3.36 -10.30
C THR A 423 21.89 -2.64 -10.09
N VAL A 424 21.92 -1.33 -9.92
CA VAL A 424 20.76 -0.47 -9.76
C VAL A 424 20.52 0.37 -11.02
N TYR A 425 21.62 0.91 -11.61
CA TYR A 425 21.56 1.68 -12.83
C TYR A 425 22.72 1.32 -13.78
N TRP A 426 22.44 1.47 -15.06
CA TRP A 426 23.39 1.37 -16.18
C TRP A 426 23.51 2.74 -16.84
N LYS A 427 24.66 3.02 -17.45
CA LYS A 427 24.94 4.31 -18.06
C LYS A 427 25.82 4.12 -19.29
N ALA A 428 25.47 4.79 -20.39
CA ALA A 428 26.25 4.78 -21.62
C ALA A 428 26.11 6.12 -22.37
N ASP A 429 27.04 6.39 -23.29
CA ASP A 429 27.01 7.63 -24.07
C ASP A 429 26.05 7.57 -25.27
N SER A 430 25.65 6.35 -25.68
CA SER A 430 24.67 6.13 -26.74
C SER A 430 23.61 5.12 -26.32
N LEU A 431 22.44 5.15 -26.98
CA LEU A 431 21.36 4.17 -26.79
C LEU A 431 21.79 2.76 -27.20
N GLU A 432 22.59 2.62 -28.26
CA GLU A 432 23.10 1.35 -28.71
C GLU A 432 24.04 0.72 -27.68
N ALA A 433 24.99 1.50 -27.15
CA ALA A 433 25.89 1.02 -26.09
C ALA A 433 25.12 0.68 -24.80
N LEU A 434 24.07 1.45 -24.47
CA LEU A 434 23.19 1.15 -23.32
C LEU A 434 22.45 -0.17 -23.53
N ALA A 435 21.83 -0.35 -24.71
CA ALA A 435 21.09 -1.56 -25.07
C ALA A 435 21.98 -2.82 -24.96
N GLY A 436 23.23 -2.74 -25.44
CA GLY A 436 24.20 -3.84 -25.29
C GLY A 436 24.55 -4.16 -23.83
N GLN A 437 24.56 -3.17 -22.92
CA GLN A 437 24.82 -3.41 -21.48
C GLN A 437 23.68 -4.12 -20.78
N ILE A 438 22.43 -3.97 -21.25
CA ILE A 438 21.21 -4.46 -20.59
C ILE A 438 20.52 -5.59 -21.35
N ASP A 439 21.13 -6.10 -22.40
CA ASP A 439 20.61 -7.17 -23.27
C ASP A 439 19.20 -6.83 -23.84
N VAL A 440 19.08 -5.62 -24.39
CA VAL A 440 17.86 -5.12 -25.07
C VAL A 440 18.16 -4.93 -26.55
N ASP A 441 17.20 -5.22 -27.43
CA ASP A 441 17.34 -4.96 -28.87
C ASP A 441 17.58 -3.47 -29.14
N ALA A 442 18.79 -3.17 -29.66
CA ALA A 442 19.21 -1.81 -29.90
C ALA A 442 18.39 -1.09 -30.99
N ALA A 443 18.01 -1.81 -32.05
CA ALA A 443 17.21 -1.26 -33.12
C ALA A 443 15.77 -0.93 -32.62
N GLY A 444 15.16 -1.85 -31.88
CA GLY A 444 13.86 -1.63 -31.24
C GLY A 444 13.88 -0.47 -30.24
N LEU A 445 14.96 -0.32 -29.45
CA LEU A 445 15.10 0.79 -28.53
C LEU A 445 15.23 2.14 -29.25
N GLN A 446 16.05 2.20 -30.30
CA GLN A 446 16.24 3.42 -31.10
C GLN A 446 14.94 3.85 -31.79
N ASP A 447 14.18 2.91 -32.38
CA ASP A 447 12.88 3.18 -32.97
C ASP A 447 11.88 3.71 -31.94
N THR A 448 11.79 3.05 -30.78
CA THR A 448 10.93 3.47 -29.67
C THR A 448 11.26 4.89 -29.18
N VAL A 449 12.53 5.22 -28.99
CA VAL A 449 12.97 6.56 -28.60
C VAL A 449 12.67 7.58 -29.70
N GLY A 450 12.86 7.22 -30.98
CA GLY A 450 12.50 8.05 -32.12
C GLY A 450 11.01 8.43 -32.11
N ARG A 451 10.11 7.45 -31.90
CA ARG A 451 8.65 7.65 -31.78
C ARG A 451 8.31 8.58 -30.61
N ILE A 452 8.86 8.31 -29.41
CA ILE A 452 8.63 9.15 -28.22
C ILE A 452 9.08 10.59 -28.44
N ASN A 453 10.19 10.82 -29.12
CA ASN A 453 10.65 12.15 -29.45
C ASN A 453 9.68 12.89 -30.38
N GLY A 454 9.04 12.19 -31.30
CA GLY A 454 7.94 12.69 -32.12
C GLY A 454 6.71 13.05 -31.29
N PHE A 455 6.29 12.15 -30.37
CA PHE A 455 5.16 12.38 -29.48
C PHE A 455 5.41 13.54 -28.50
N ALA A 456 6.62 13.71 -28.00
CA ALA A 456 6.99 14.83 -27.17
C ALA A 456 6.86 16.17 -27.93
N ALA A 457 7.18 16.19 -29.21
CA ALA A 457 7.03 17.39 -30.05
C ALA A 457 5.55 17.70 -30.38
N SER A 458 4.75 16.68 -30.70
CA SER A 458 3.31 16.84 -30.98
C SER A 458 2.47 17.05 -29.72
N GLY A 459 2.95 16.59 -28.56
CA GLY A 459 2.20 16.55 -27.29
C GLY A 459 1.21 15.39 -27.17
N LYS A 460 1.21 14.44 -28.12
CA LYS A 460 0.26 13.33 -28.16
C LYS A 460 1.01 12.00 -28.28
N ASP A 461 0.84 11.13 -27.30
CA ASP A 461 1.30 9.74 -27.35
C ASP A 461 0.25 8.89 -28.09
N GLU A 462 0.55 8.51 -29.32
CA GLU A 462 -0.35 7.73 -30.17
C GLU A 462 -0.36 6.26 -29.80
N ASP A 463 0.65 5.77 -29.09
CA ASP A 463 0.75 4.35 -28.73
C ASP A 463 -0.07 4.01 -27.48
N PHE A 464 0.04 4.82 -26.42
CA PHE A 464 -0.56 4.53 -25.11
C PHE A 464 -1.30 5.71 -24.48
N GLN A 465 -1.46 6.82 -25.20
CA GLN A 465 -2.19 8.04 -24.79
C GLN A 465 -1.66 8.65 -23.46
N ARG A 466 -0.37 8.50 -23.16
CA ARG A 466 0.27 9.03 -21.96
C ARG A 466 0.06 10.54 -21.83
N GLY A 467 -0.45 10.98 -20.67
CA GLY A 467 -0.83 12.37 -20.43
C GLY A 467 -2.15 12.76 -21.06
N GLY A 468 -2.96 11.81 -21.52
CA GLY A 468 -4.29 12.03 -22.11
C GLY A 468 -5.38 12.28 -21.09
N ASN A 469 -5.19 11.89 -19.83
CA ASN A 469 -6.19 11.99 -18.77
C ASN A 469 -5.69 12.75 -17.54
N VAL A 470 -6.57 13.04 -16.59
CA VAL A 470 -6.27 13.83 -15.40
C VAL A 470 -5.33 13.08 -14.43
N PHE A 471 -5.42 11.74 -14.34
CA PHE A 471 -4.55 10.93 -13.47
C PHE A 471 -3.10 10.95 -13.96
N ASP A 472 -2.86 10.73 -15.26
CA ASP A 472 -1.52 10.81 -15.84
C ASP A 472 -0.86 12.16 -15.56
N ARG A 473 -1.62 13.25 -15.75
CA ARG A 473 -1.14 14.63 -15.59
C ARG A 473 -0.90 15.03 -14.13
N TYR A 474 -1.52 14.35 -13.18
CA TYR A 474 -1.36 14.64 -11.74
C TYR A 474 0.11 14.54 -11.29
N TYR A 475 0.85 13.57 -11.83
CA TYR A 475 2.28 13.41 -11.55
C TYR A 475 3.19 14.03 -12.61
N GLY A 476 2.64 14.58 -13.68
CA GLY A 476 3.42 15.25 -14.73
C GLY A 476 4.06 16.56 -14.26
N ASP A 477 5.08 17.04 -14.96
CA ASP A 477 5.67 18.36 -14.72
C ASP A 477 4.89 19.42 -15.49
N SER A 478 4.12 20.25 -14.80
CA SER A 478 3.27 21.31 -15.40
C SER A 478 4.05 22.37 -16.19
N ASN A 479 5.37 22.46 -16.00
CA ASN A 479 6.24 23.36 -16.75
C ASN A 479 6.63 22.80 -18.12
N VAL A 480 6.44 21.50 -18.36
CA VAL A 480 6.72 20.85 -19.64
C VAL A 480 5.50 20.99 -20.56
N LYS A 481 5.75 21.49 -21.78
CA LYS A 481 4.72 21.73 -22.80
C LYS A 481 5.12 21.02 -24.10
N PRO A 482 4.14 20.62 -24.91
CA PRO A 482 2.68 20.76 -24.76
C PRO A 482 2.02 19.73 -23.80
N ASN A 483 2.69 18.63 -23.45
CA ASN A 483 2.17 17.59 -22.60
C ASN A 483 3.08 17.42 -21.36
N PRO A 484 2.56 17.54 -20.12
CA PRO A 484 3.36 17.49 -18.90
C PRO A 484 4.00 16.11 -18.62
N CYS A 485 3.58 15.06 -19.32
CA CYS A 485 4.10 13.70 -19.17
C CYS A 485 5.08 13.29 -20.27
N LEU A 486 5.31 14.14 -21.30
CA LEU A 486 6.14 13.83 -22.46
C LEU A 486 7.29 14.81 -22.61
N ALA A 487 8.52 14.30 -22.65
CA ALA A 487 9.70 15.06 -23.05
C ALA A 487 10.63 14.18 -23.89
N PRO A 488 11.44 14.78 -24.77
CA PRO A 488 12.34 14.02 -25.63
C PRO A 488 13.50 13.38 -24.84
N ILE A 489 13.95 12.22 -25.30
CA ILE A 489 15.13 11.48 -24.82
C ILE A 489 16.23 11.68 -25.87
N LYS A 490 17.06 12.69 -25.71
CA LYS A 490 18.03 13.11 -26.75
C LYS A 490 19.42 13.43 -26.22
N LYS A 491 19.54 13.76 -24.92
CA LYS A 491 20.77 14.30 -24.35
C LYS A 491 21.51 13.24 -23.52
N GLY A 492 22.50 12.61 -24.10
CA GLY A 492 23.38 11.71 -23.36
C GLY A 492 24.06 12.36 -22.13
N PRO A 493 24.56 11.58 -21.19
CA PRO A 493 24.53 10.12 -21.19
C PRO A 493 23.12 9.57 -20.97
N PHE A 494 22.89 8.34 -21.48
CA PHE A 494 21.65 7.60 -21.30
C PHE A 494 21.76 6.64 -20.13
N TYR A 495 20.65 6.40 -19.47
CA TYR A 495 20.56 5.58 -18.27
C TYR A 495 19.47 4.52 -18.42
N ALA A 496 19.71 3.37 -17.79
CA ALA A 496 18.69 2.33 -17.62
C ALA A 496 18.59 1.92 -16.15
N MET A 497 17.39 1.54 -15.71
CA MET A 497 17.18 0.89 -14.43
C MET A 497 16.22 -0.29 -14.60
N ARG A 498 16.51 -1.38 -13.87
CA ARG A 498 15.72 -2.60 -13.92
C ARG A 498 14.47 -2.47 -13.08
N LEU A 499 13.30 -2.80 -13.67
CA LEU A 499 12.01 -2.87 -12.98
C LEU A 499 11.56 -4.32 -12.86
N ASN A 500 11.22 -4.73 -11.64
CA ASN A 500 10.60 -6.03 -11.38
C ASN A 500 9.08 -5.90 -11.31
N ALA A 501 8.37 -6.98 -11.62
CA ALA A 501 6.93 -7.13 -11.40
C ALA A 501 6.68 -7.39 -9.91
N GLY A 502 6.78 -6.33 -9.10
CA GLY A 502 6.67 -6.38 -7.66
C GLY A 502 5.27 -6.07 -7.15
N ASP A 503 5.16 -5.94 -5.83
CA ASP A 503 3.91 -5.69 -5.12
C ASP A 503 4.12 -4.88 -3.83
N ILE A 504 3.01 -4.41 -3.27
CA ILE A 504 2.91 -3.81 -1.94
C ILE A 504 2.02 -4.65 -1.01
N GLY A 505 1.77 -5.92 -1.37
CA GLY A 505 0.97 -6.90 -0.68
C GLY A 505 0.14 -7.76 -1.63
N THR A 506 -0.31 -8.94 -1.20
CA THR A 506 -1.28 -9.73 -1.96
C THR A 506 -2.69 -9.17 -1.80
N LYS A 507 -3.56 -9.48 -2.76
CA LYS A 507 -4.91 -8.94 -2.85
C LYS A 507 -5.97 -9.99 -2.58
N GLY A 508 -5.64 -11.24 -2.86
CA GLY A 508 -6.44 -12.40 -2.55
C GLY A 508 -6.31 -12.85 -1.10
N GLY A 509 -7.32 -13.54 -0.62
CA GLY A 509 -7.39 -14.05 0.73
C GLY A 509 -8.67 -14.84 0.98
N LEU A 510 -9.05 -14.95 2.26
CA LEU A 510 -10.27 -15.61 2.68
C LEU A 510 -11.50 -14.85 2.15
N LEU A 511 -12.46 -15.58 1.59
CA LEU A 511 -13.71 -14.97 1.16
C LEU A 511 -14.55 -14.59 2.38
N THR A 512 -15.09 -13.37 2.36
CA THR A 512 -15.96 -12.86 3.41
C THR A 512 -17.27 -12.35 2.84
N ASN A 513 -18.33 -12.42 3.65
CA ASN A 513 -19.59 -11.77 3.32
C ASN A 513 -19.57 -10.26 3.62
N GLU A 514 -20.73 -9.58 3.48
CA GLU A 514 -20.90 -8.15 3.73
C GLU A 514 -20.66 -7.74 5.20
N ARG A 515 -20.64 -8.68 6.14
CA ARG A 515 -20.35 -8.47 7.56
C ARG A 515 -18.87 -8.72 7.93
N GLY A 516 -18.05 -9.10 6.95
CA GLY A 516 -16.64 -9.47 7.19
C GLY A 516 -16.46 -10.86 7.79
N CYS A 517 -17.55 -11.65 7.95
CA CYS A 517 -17.46 -13.05 8.37
C CYS A 517 -16.84 -13.91 7.27
N VAL A 518 -15.93 -14.79 7.63
CA VAL A 518 -15.34 -15.78 6.72
C VAL A 518 -16.40 -16.82 6.36
N VAL A 519 -16.49 -17.16 5.08
CA VAL A 519 -17.45 -18.14 4.56
C VAL A 519 -16.77 -19.35 3.95
N ARG A 520 -17.49 -20.49 3.93
CA ARG A 520 -17.10 -21.73 3.23
C ARG A 520 -17.57 -21.68 1.78
N GLU A 521 -17.18 -22.65 0.97
CA GLU A 521 -17.57 -22.76 -0.45
C GLU A 521 -19.09 -22.85 -0.65
N ASP A 522 -19.84 -23.41 0.29
CA ASP A 522 -21.30 -23.47 0.28
C ASP A 522 -22.00 -22.18 0.74
N GLY A 523 -21.22 -21.15 1.08
CA GLY A 523 -21.70 -19.87 1.58
C GLY A 523 -22.03 -19.85 3.08
N SER A 524 -21.87 -20.96 3.81
CA SER A 524 -22.04 -20.99 5.25
C SER A 524 -20.92 -20.23 5.98
N GLU A 525 -21.25 -19.55 7.06
CA GLU A 525 -20.29 -18.79 7.86
C GLU A 525 -19.45 -19.72 8.76
N ILE A 526 -18.18 -19.37 8.96
CA ILE A 526 -17.36 -19.92 10.04
C ILE A 526 -17.62 -19.03 11.27
N GLU A 527 -18.47 -19.50 12.18
CA GLU A 527 -18.95 -18.70 13.29
C GLU A 527 -17.80 -18.20 14.19
N GLY A 528 -17.80 -16.90 14.48
CA GLY A 528 -16.75 -16.25 15.27
C GLY A 528 -15.44 -15.98 14.52
N LEU A 529 -15.38 -16.18 13.19
CA LEU A 529 -14.21 -15.87 12.37
C LEU A 529 -14.47 -14.71 11.40
N TYR A 530 -13.61 -13.70 11.49
CA TYR A 530 -13.63 -12.52 10.62
C TYR A 530 -12.28 -12.35 9.95
N ALA A 531 -12.26 -11.82 8.72
CA ALA A 531 -11.03 -11.47 8.02
C ALA A 531 -11.13 -10.07 7.40
N ILE A 532 -10.06 -9.28 7.55
CA ILE A 532 -10.00 -7.89 7.10
C ILE A 532 -8.67 -7.59 6.39
N GLY A 533 -8.68 -6.55 5.56
CA GLY A 533 -7.49 -6.15 4.82
C GLY A 533 -7.01 -7.26 3.90
N ASN A 534 -5.67 -7.43 3.78
CA ASN A 534 -5.10 -8.42 2.86
C ASN A 534 -5.23 -9.89 3.36
N CYS A 535 -5.80 -10.13 4.55
CA CYS A 535 -6.24 -11.47 4.95
C CYS A 535 -7.51 -11.90 4.23
N SER A 536 -8.32 -10.96 3.76
CA SER A 536 -9.55 -11.22 3.02
C SER A 536 -9.40 -10.90 1.54
N ALA A 537 -10.18 -11.59 0.70
CA ALA A 537 -10.34 -11.23 -0.70
C ALA A 537 -10.87 -9.80 -0.82
N SER A 538 -10.18 -8.97 -1.60
CA SER A 538 -10.42 -7.53 -1.66
C SER A 538 -11.81 -7.18 -2.19
N VAL A 539 -12.53 -6.29 -1.50
CA VAL A 539 -13.77 -5.68 -2.01
C VAL A 539 -13.55 -4.80 -3.25
N MET A 540 -12.31 -4.47 -3.58
CA MET A 540 -11.95 -3.75 -4.81
C MET A 540 -11.75 -4.69 -6.01
N GLY A 541 -12.05 -5.98 -5.89
CA GLY A 541 -11.88 -6.96 -6.94
C GLY A 541 -10.45 -6.95 -7.49
N THR A 542 -10.27 -7.04 -8.80
CA THR A 542 -8.97 -6.97 -9.47
C THR A 542 -8.47 -5.54 -9.70
N SER A 543 -9.23 -4.49 -9.31
CA SER A 543 -8.92 -3.08 -9.59
C SER A 543 -8.24 -2.36 -8.42
N TYR A 544 -7.73 -1.16 -8.67
CA TYR A 544 -7.24 -0.22 -7.66
C TYR A 544 -7.93 1.15 -7.85
N PRO A 545 -9.15 1.34 -7.30
CA PRO A 545 -9.99 2.51 -7.62
C PRO A 545 -9.36 3.88 -7.33
N GLY A 546 -8.52 3.98 -6.30
CA GLY A 546 -7.87 5.22 -5.92
C GLY A 546 -6.89 5.02 -4.77
N ALA A 547 -6.07 6.03 -4.50
CA ALA A 547 -5.08 5.96 -3.43
C ALA A 547 -5.75 5.75 -2.07
N GLY A 548 -5.37 4.67 -1.39
CA GLY A 548 -5.97 4.27 -0.11
C GLY A 548 -7.04 3.18 -0.19
N SER A 549 -7.30 2.61 -1.38
CA SER A 549 -8.22 1.48 -1.57
C SER A 549 -7.75 0.15 -0.95
N THR A 550 -6.63 0.15 -0.25
CA THR A 550 -6.17 -0.95 0.62
C THR A 550 -6.54 -0.69 2.07
N LEU A 551 -6.18 0.47 2.61
CA LEU A 551 -6.36 0.81 4.02
C LEU A 551 -7.81 1.18 4.34
N GLY A 552 -8.49 1.92 3.45
CA GLY A 552 -9.90 2.26 3.61
C GLY A 552 -10.77 1.03 3.86
N PRO A 553 -10.78 0.03 2.95
CA PRO A 553 -11.50 -1.22 3.17
C PRO A 553 -11.07 -2.00 4.41
N ALA A 554 -9.75 -2.09 4.68
CA ALA A 554 -9.25 -2.81 5.85
C ALA A 554 -9.81 -2.25 7.17
N MET A 555 -9.84 -0.93 7.31
CA MET A 555 -10.39 -0.24 8.48
C MET A 555 -11.93 -0.31 8.52
N THR A 556 -12.58 -0.16 7.36
CA THR A 556 -14.05 -0.22 7.26
C THR A 556 -14.59 -1.61 7.59
N PHE A 557 -13.99 -2.67 7.05
CA PHE A 557 -14.42 -4.04 7.40
C PHE A 557 -14.05 -4.42 8.83
N GLY A 558 -13.02 -3.80 9.42
CA GLY A 558 -12.76 -3.87 10.86
C GLY A 558 -13.92 -3.30 11.70
N TYR A 559 -14.44 -2.14 11.29
CA TYR A 559 -15.62 -1.51 11.89
C TYR A 559 -16.88 -2.37 11.71
N ILE A 560 -17.12 -2.90 10.52
CA ILE A 560 -18.26 -3.77 10.21
C ILE A 560 -18.20 -5.07 11.03
N ALA A 561 -17.05 -5.74 11.09
CA ALA A 561 -16.86 -6.98 11.85
C ALA A 561 -17.15 -6.79 13.34
N VAL A 562 -16.71 -5.69 13.94
CA VAL A 562 -16.99 -5.40 15.34
C VAL A 562 -18.48 -5.12 15.57
N ASN A 563 -19.14 -4.38 14.68
CA ASN A 563 -20.58 -4.15 14.78
C ASN A 563 -21.38 -5.47 14.70
N ASP A 564 -20.93 -6.42 13.88
CA ASP A 564 -21.54 -7.76 13.83
C ASP A 564 -21.31 -8.55 15.13
N LEU A 565 -20.10 -8.50 15.69
CA LEU A 565 -19.78 -9.11 16.99
C LEU A 565 -20.67 -8.55 18.12
N VAL A 566 -20.87 -7.24 18.16
CA VAL A 566 -21.77 -6.58 19.11
C VAL A 566 -23.19 -7.09 18.96
N ARG A 567 -23.70 -7.13 17.74
CA ARG A 567 -25.04 -7.64 17.44
C ARG A 567 -25.20 -9.10 17.92
N GLN A 568 -24.23 -9.97 17.65
CA GLN A 568 -24.27 -11.37 18.08
C GLN A 568 -24.23 -11.49 19.61
N ARG A 569 -23.33 -10.74 20.29
CA ARG A 569 -23.25 -10.68 21.75
C ARG A 569 -24.60 -10.30 22.38
N ASP A 570 -25.23 -9.26 21.87
CA ASP A 570 -26.47 -8.74 22.44
C ASP A 570 -27.65 -9.70 22.18
N GLN A 571 -27.68 -10.40 21.04
CA GLN A 571 -28.64 -11.47 20.78
C GLN A 571 -28.47 -12.68 21.73
N GLN A 572 -27.23 -13.02 22.10
CA GLN A 572 -26.97 -14.08 23.07
C GLN A 572 -27.45 -13.71 24.48
N LYS A 573 -27.26 -12.43 24.90
CA LYS A 573 -27.77 -11.92 26.20
C LYS A 573 -29.29 -11.95 26.30
N VAL A 574 -30.02 -11.77 25.21
CA VAL A 574 -31.47 -11.84 25.17
C VAL A 574 -32.00 -13.26 25.26
N LYS A 575 -31.19 -14.25 24.81
CA LYS A 575 -31.56 -15.69 24.83
C LYS A 575 -31.21 -16.39 26.15
N ALA A 576 -30.24 -15.84 26.92
CA ALA A 576 -29.81 -16.32 28.23
C ALA A 576 -30.68 -15.75 29.36
#